data_7660ff7f51913846e280bcb4e43a9f5b
#
_entry.id   7660ff7f51913846e280bcb4e43a9f5b
#
_cell.length_a   1.000
_cell.length_b   1.000
_cell.length_c   1.000
_cell.angle_alpha   90.00
_cell.angle_beta   90.00
_cell.angle_gamma   90.00
#
_symmetry.space_group_name_H-M   'P 1'
#
loop_
_entity.id
_entity.type
_entity.pdbx_description
1 polymer ?
#
loop_
_entity_poly.entity_id
_entity_poly.type
_entity_poly.pdbx_seq_one_letter_code
_entity_poly.pdbx_strand_id
1 'polypeptide(L)'
;MPPGNPESNQTSVLHIVQQGNPAERAKALEHIITAHWKPLYKYLRMQYQMSHAEALTVTLNFLPLVQEKMFFTRFDPARLPIREFIRQKLDVFVPTPGAKRTVAPSAALDFSGAEEEFKADQEGPGQSAPEFYNNEWVRNLLTLAVEELHNRLSAEGRSPDLSLFMKHDLQDRSGNQRVGLEEIAGELSMPLADALTSLAKTRQRFQTILMELIKSFTSSDAQFRREAQTFFRR
;
A
#
# COMPACT_ATOMS: atom_id res chain seq x y z
N MET A 1 -13.92 37.15 -7.76
CA MET A 1 -14.14 35.72 -7.98
C MET A 1 -12.79 35.05 -8.10
N PRO A 2 -12.34 34.15 -7.22
CA PRO A 2 -11.14 33.36 -7.41
C PRO A 2 -11.43 32.31 -8.50
N PRO A 3 -10.45 31.97 -9.39
CA PRO A 3 -10.63 30.96 -10.41
C PRO A 3 -10.84 29.60 -9.75
N GLY A 4 -11.89 28.90 -10.17
CA GLY A 4 -12.21 27.57 -9.74
C GLY A 4 -11.04 26.62 -10.04
N ASN A 5 -10.59 25.95 -8.98
CA ASN A 5 -9.63 24.87 -9.06
C ASN A 5 -10.23 23.78 -9.95
N PRO A 6 -9.56 23.29 -11.00
CA PRO A 6 -10.06 22.17 -11.76
C PRO A 6 -10.09 20.97 -10.80
N GLU A 7 -11.30 20.59 -10.39
CA GLU A 7 -11.54 19.36 -9.64
C GLU A 7 -10.88 18.22 -10.41
N SER A 8 -9.80 17.70 -9.88
CA SER A 8 -9.16 16.50 -10.39
C SER A 8 -10.16 15.37 -10.23
N ASN A 9 -10.75 14.99 -11.35
CA ASN A 9 -11.82 13.99 -11.50
C ASN A 9 -11.27 12.55 -11.26
N GLN A 10 -10.46 12.36 -10.24
CA GLN A 10 -10.07 11.02 -9.79
C GLN A 10 -11.20 10.48 -8.90
N THR A 11 -12.09 9.75 -9.55
CA THR A 11 -13.17 9.06 -8.85
C THR A 11 -12.58 8.06 -7.86
N SER A 12 -12.92 8.18 -6.57
CA SER A 12 -12.46 7.24 -5.53
C SER A 12 -12.75 5.79 -5.93
N VAL A 13 -11.81 4.89 -5.66
CA VAL A 13 -11.97 3.43 -5.85
C VAL A 13 -13.28 2.94 -5.22
N LEU A 14 -13.66 3.52 -4.07
CA LEU A 14 -14.90 3.21 -3.37
C LEU A 14 -16.16 3.54 -4.20
N HIS A 15 -16.16 4.68 -4.84
CA HIS A 15 -17.26 5.09 -5.72
C HIS A 15 -17.36 4.15 -6.93
N ILE A 16 -16.21 3.81 -7.53
CA ILE A 16 -16.16 2.88 -8.66
C ILE A 16 -16.67 1.49 -8.26
N VAL A 17 -16.30 0.99 -7.09
CA VAL A 17 -16.79 -0.32 -6.59
C VAL A 17 -18.30 -0.34 -6.39
N GLN A 18 -18.89 0.79 -5.98
CA GLN A 18 -20.34 0.89 -5.73
C GLN A 18 -21.15 1.17 -6.99
N GLN A 19 -20.63 1.99 -7.92
CA GLN A 19 -21.39 2.55 -9.03
C GLN A 19 -20.77 2.35 -10.42
N GLY A 20 -19.52 1.86 -10.51
CA GLY A 20 -18.81 1.63 -11.75
C GLY A 20 -19.38 0.49 -12.57
N ASN A 21 -19.07 0.50 -13.86
CA ASN A 21 -19.38 -0.62 -14.75
C ASN A 21 -18.54 -1.87 -14.36
N PRO A 22 -18.86 -3.07 -14.86
CA PRO A 22 -18.18 -4.31 -14.46
C PRO A 22 -16.66 -4.28 -14.64
N ALA A 23 -16.14 -3.66 -15.71
CA ALA A 23 -14.70 -3.60 -15.99
C ALA A 23 -13.99 -2.62 -15.06
N GLU A 24 -14.56 -1.44 -14.83
CA GLU A 24 -14.06 -0.46 -13.86
C GLU A 24 -14.06 -1.03 -12.44
N ARG A 25 -15.17 -1.68 -12.07
CA ARG A 25 -15.32 -2.34 -10.78
C ARG A 25 -14.23 -3.41 -10.57
N ALA A 26 -13.95 -4.25 -11.57
CA ALA A 26 -12.92 -5.29 -11.47
C ALA A 26 -11.54 -4.68 -11.18
N LYS A 27 -11.15 -3.62 -11.91
CA LYS A 27 -9.89 -2.89 -11.69
C LYS A 27 -9.83 -2.25 -10.31
N ALA A 28 -10.94 -1.64 -9.86
CA ALA A 28 -11.02 -1.03 -8.53
C ALA A 28 -10.87 -2.06 -7.42
N LEU A 29 -11.48 -3.24 -7.56
CA LEU A 29 -11.35 -4.35 -6.62
C LEU A 29 -9.93 -4.95 -6.61
N GLU A 30 -9.30 -5.08 -7.77
CA GLU A 30 -7.89 -5.48 -7.88
C GLU A 30 -6.98 -4.50 -7.12
N HIS A 31 -7.20 -3.20 -7.29
CA HIS A 31 -6.45 -2.18 -6.56
C HIS A 31 -6.66 -2.27 -5.04
N ILE A 32 -7.89 -2.50 -4.58
CA ILE A 32 -8.17 -2.76 -3.16
C ILE A 32 -7.43 -4.00 -2.66
N ILE A 33 -7.49 -5.11 -3.40
CA ILE A 33 -6.83 -6.36 -3.03
C ILE A 33 -5.32 -6.15 -2.93
N THR A 34 -4.69 -5.52 -3.92
CA THR A 34 -3.24 -5.24 -3.95
C THR A 34 -2.81 -4.43 -2.73
N ALA A 35 -3.60 -3.43 -2.33
CA ALA A 35 -3.28 -2.60 -1.18
C ALA A 35 -3.49 -3.30 0.18
N HIS A 36 -4.30 -4.38 0.25
CA HIS A 36 -4.74 -4.93 1.54
C HIS A 36 -4.30 -6.37 1.80
N TRP A 37 -4.01 -7.20 0.79
CA TRP A 37 -3.74 -8.61 1.00
C TRP A 37 -2.55 -8.89 1.94
N LYS A 38 -1.41 -8.20 1.75
CA LYS A 38 -0.21 -8.38 2.57
C LYS A 38 -0.43 -7.92 4.02
N PRO A 39 -0.97 -6.72 4.28
CA PRO A 39 -1.37 -6.31 5.63
C PRO A 39 -2.35 -7.27 6.31
N LEU A 40 -3.34 -7.81 5.58
CA LEU A 40 -4.31 -8.79 6.12
C LEU A 40 -3.62 -10.11 6.48
N TYR A 41 -2.75 -10.62 5.62
CA TYR A 41 -1.96 -11.82 5.88
C TYR A 41 -1.11 -11.67 7.16
N LYS A 42 -0.32 -10.58 7.26
CA LYS A 42 0.51 -10.30 8.44
C LYS A 42 -0.33 -10.08 9.70
N TYR A 43 -1.50 -9.46 9.58
CA TYR A 43 -2.45 -9.30 10.68
C TYR A 43 -2.95 -10.64 11.22
N LEU A 44 -3.28 -11.61 10.35
CA LEU A 44 -3.67 -12.97 10.75
C LEU A 44 -2.54 -13.68 11.50
N ARG A 45 -1.31 -13.53 11.03
CA ARG A 45 -0.10 -14.05 11.69
C ARG A 45 0.03 -13.51 13.11
N MET A 46 -0.17 -12.20 13.27
CA MET A 46 -0.02 -11.51 14.56
C MET A 46 -1.20 -11.72 15.50
N GLN A 47 -2.42 -11.35 15.05
CA GLN A 47 -3.61 -11.32 15.89
C GLN A 47 -4.08 -12.71 16.33
N TYR A 48 -4.04 -13.67 15.40
CA TYR A 48 -4.55 -15.02 15.62
C TYR A 48 -3.45 -16.06 15.80
N GLN A 49 -2.17 -15.64 15.78
CA GLN A 49 -0.98 -16.49 15.90
C GLN A 49 -1.01 -17.69 14.93
N MET A 50 -1.60 -17.48 13.76
CA MET A 50 -1.72 -18.52 12.73
C MET A 50 -0.34 -18.88 12.17
N SER A 51 -0.13 -20.13 11.81
CA SER A 51 1.01 -20.54 11.00
C SER A 51 0.97 -19.87 9.61
N HIS A 52 2.10 -19.87 8.90
CA HIS A 52 2.16 -19.40 7.51
C HIS A 52 1.07 -20.03 6.63
N ALA A 53 0.93 -21.37 6.70
CA ALA A 53 -0.03 -22.11 5.89
C ALA A 53 -1.50 -21.75 6.23
N GLU A 54 -1.81 -21.54 7.51
CA GLU A 54 -3.16 -21.15 7.94
C GLU A 54 -3.49 -19.72 7.50
N ALA A 55 -2.59 -18.75 7.74
CA ALA A 55 -2.79 -17.37 7.35
C ALA A 55 -2.90 -17.21 5.83
N LEU A 56 -2.07 -17.92 5.06
CA LEU A 56 -2.16 -17.99 3.60
C LEU A 56 -3.55 -18.51 3.18
N THR A 57 -3.97 -19.65 3.75
CA THR A 57 -5.26 -20.27 3.42
C THR A 57 -6.44 -19.34 3.72
N VAL A 58 -6.43 -18.69 4.91
CA VAL A 58 -7.49 -17.76 5.31
C VAL A 58 -7.50 -16.54 4.40
N THR A 59 -6.33 -15.96 4.09
CA THR A 59 -6.23 -14.82 3.18
C THR A 59 -6.81 -15.15 1.81
N LEU A 60 -6.38 -16.26 1.19
CA LEU A 60 -6.86 -16.71 -0.12
C LEU A 60 -8.38 -17.00 -0.14
N ASN A 61 -8.94 -17.46 0.96
CA ASN A 61 -10.38 -17.69 1.07
C ASN A 61 -11.17 -16.38 1.31
N PHE A 62 -10.56 -15.39 1.93
CA PHE A 62 -11.20 -14.11 2.21
C PHE A 62 -11.22 -13.17 0.99
N LEU A 63 -10.14 -13.13 0.20
CA LEU A 63 -10.03 -12.20 -0.94
C LEU A 63 -11.16 -12.32 -1.98
N PRO A 64 -11.66 -13.52 -2.34
CA PRO A 64 -12.82 -13.64 -3.23
C PRO A 64 -14.09 -13.00 -2.67
N LEU A 65 -14.27 -12.99 -1.34
CA LEU A 65 -15.42 -12.33 -0.72
C LEU A 65 -15.37 -10.80 -0.91
N VAL A 66 -14.15 -10.22 -0.89
CA VAL A 66 -13.96 -8.78 -1.17
C VAL A 66 -14.43 -8.43 -2.58
N GLN A 67 -14.37 -9.36 -3.53
CA GLN A 67 -14.83 -9.18 -4.90
C GLN A 67 -16.36 -9.32 -5.05
N GLU A 68 -17.04 -9.86 -4.07
CA GLU A 68 -18.50 -10.02 -4.11
C GLU A 68 -19.20 -8.66 -4.10
N LYS A 69 -20.28 -8.54 -4.89
CA LYS A 69 -21.06 -7.29 -5.00
C LYS A 69 -21.59 -6.80 -3.65
N MET A 70 -21.92 -7.72 -2.77
CA MET A 70 -22.52 -7.43 -1.46
C MET A 70 -21.50 -7.04 -0.39
N PHE A 71 -20.20 -7.23 -0.62
CA PHE A 71 -19.17 -7.00 0.41
C PHE A 71 -19.18 -5.55 0.92
N PHE A 72 -19.28 -4.58 0.02
CA PHE A 72 -19.25 -3.15 0.34
C PHE A 72 -20.64 -2.52 0.52
N THR A 73 -21.73 -3.28 0.50
CA THR A 73 -23.09 -2.72 0.59
C THR A 73 -23.35 -1.94 1.88
N ARG A 74 -22.72 -2.37 2.99
CA ARG A 74 -22.85 -1.72 4.31
C ARG A 74 -21.65 -0.85 4.68
N PHE A 75 -20.78 -0.58 3.72
CA PHE A 75 -19.63 0.28 3.96
C PHE A 75 -20.06 1.75 3.91
N ASP A 76 -19.82 2.46 5.01
CA ASP A 76 -20.04 3.91 5.12
C ASP A 76 -18.68 4.60 5.34
N PRO A 77 -18.13 5.25 4.31
CA PRO A 77 -16.82 5.91 4.42
C PRO A 77 -16.80 7.10 5.39
N ALA A 78 -17.96 7.67 5.74
CA ALA A 78 -18.04 8.73 6.74
C ALA A 78 -17.77 8.21 8.16
N ARG A 79 -18.03 6.93 8.43
CA ARG A 79 -17.88 6.30 9.74
C ARG A 79 -16.50 5.74 9.98
N LEU A 80 -15.90 5.06 9.00
CA LEU A 80 -14.58 4.43 9.15
C LEU A 80 -13.83 4.35 7.82
N PRO A 81 -12.48 4.30 7.87
CA PRO A 81 -11.66 4.05 6.68
C PRO A 81 -11.91 2.67 6.09
N ILE A 82 -11.71 2.52 4.77
CA ILE A 82 -11.88 1.22 4.09
C ILE A 82 -10.99 0.13 4.70
N ARG A 83 -9.75 0.45 5.08
CA ARG A 83 -8.83 -0.52 5.70
C ARG A 83 -9.40 -1.12 6.98
N GLU A 84 -10.00 -0.29 7.83
CA GLU A 84 -10.65 -0.73 9.06
C GLU A 84 -11.89 -1.59 8.77
N PHE A 85 -12.69 -1.20 7.78
CA PHE A 85 -13.83 -1.99 7.37
C PHE A 85 -13.43 -3.38 6.90
N ILE A 86 -12.41 -3.49 6.04
CA ILE A 86 -11.92 -4.77 5.52
C ILE A 86 -11.37 -5.63 6.67
N ARG A 87 -10.57 -5.05 7.58
CA ARG A 87 -10.06 -5.76 8.75
C ARG A 87 -11.19 -6.30 9.63
N GLN A 88 -12.20 -5.48 9.96
CA GLN A 88 -13.35 -5.92 10.74
C GLN A 88 -14.14 -7.04 10.04
N LYS A 89 -14.24 -7.02 8.71
CA LYS A 89 -14.84 -8.12 7.95
C LYS A 89 -14.03 -9.40 8.03
N LEU A 90 -12.68 -9.28 8.01
CA LEU A 90 -11.80 -10.44 8.23
C LEU A 90 -11.98 -10.99 9.65
N ASP A 91 -12.06 -10.16 10.68
CA ASP A 91 -12.27 -10.58 12.06
C ASP A 91 -13.58 -11.38 12.24
N VAL A 92 -14.63 -11.01 11.50
CA VAL A 92 -15.89 -11.78 11.47
C VAL A 92 -15.76 -13.08 10.68
N PHE A 93 -14.95 -13.08 9.62
CA PHE A 93 -14.76 -14.24 8.75
C PHE A 93 -13.98 -15.38 9.41
N VAL A 94 -12.90 -15.05 10.15
CA VAL A 94 -11.97 -16.03 10.75
C VAL A 94 -12.68 -17.07 11.65
N PRO A 95 -13.57 -16.68 12.59
CA PRO A 95 -14.23 -17.64 13.46
C PRO A 95 -15.40 -18.39 12.81
N THR A 96 -15.76 -18.13 11.56
CA THR A 96 -16.93 -18.71 10.90
C THR A 96 -16.63 -20.16 10.49
N PRO A 97 -17.31 -21.18 11.08
CA PRO A 97 -17.13 -22.57 10.69
C PRO A 97 -17.52 -22.78 9.22
N GLY A 98 -16.71 -23.54 8.48
CA GLY A 98 -16.99 -23.88 7.08
C GLY A 98 -16.51 -22.84 6.05
N ALA A 99 -15.88 -21.77 6.47
CA ALA A 99 -15.26 -20.76 5.57
C ALA A 99 -14.05 -21.30 4.76
N LYS A 100 -13.75 -22.61 4.89
CA LYS A 100 -12.66 -23.26 4.15
C LYS A 100 -13.07 -23.51 2.70
N ARG A 101 -12.97 -22.49 1.86
CA ARG A 101 -12.90 -22.66 0.41
C ARG A 101 -11.43 -22.85 0.03
N THR A 102 -11.11 -23.94 -0.62
CA THR A 102 -9.77 -24.16 -1.17
C THR A 102 -9.69 -23.37 -2.47
N VAL A 103 -9.20 -22.13 -2.40
CA VAL A 103 -8.89 -21.35 -3.59
C VAL A 103 -7.41 -21.60 -3.89
N ALA A 104 -7.09 -21.91 -5.15
CA ALA A 104 -5.70 -22.03 -5.59
C ALA A 104 -4.97 -20.68 -5.38
N PRO A 105 -3.70 -20.70 -4.91
CA PRO A 105 -2.93 -19.47 -4.78
C PRO A 105 -2.90 -18.72 -6.10
N SER A 106 -3.25 -17.44 -6.08
CA SER A 106 -2.95 -16.58 -7.22
C SER A 106 -1.43 -16.47 -7.30
N ALA A 107 -0.84 -16.86 -8.42
CA ALA A 107 0.60 -16.75 -8.68
C ALA A 107 1.13 -15.31 -8.58
N ALA A 108 0.24 -14.34 -8.49
CA ALA A 108 0.55 -12.91 -8.41
C ALA A 108 0.85 -12.41 -6.99
N LEU A 109 0.58 -13.21 -5.91
CA LEU A 109 0.77 -12.76 -4.53
C LEU A 109 1.98 -13.46 -3.89
N ASP A 110 3.01 -12.69 -3.53
CA ASP A 110 4.24 -13.20 -2.90
C ASP A 110 4.06 -13.39 -1.39
N PHE A 111 3.43 -14.50 -1.00
CA PHE A 111 3.27 -14.87 0.41
C PHE A 111 4.59 -15.26 1.09
N SER A 112 5.59 -15.73 0.32
CA SER A 112 6.90 -16.08 0.89
C SER A 112 7.65 -14.84 1.32
N GLY A 113 7.72 -13.80 0.47
CA GLY A 113 8.29 -12.51 0.83
C GLY A 113 7.53 -11.83 1.97
N ALA A 114 6.19 -11.93 1.98
CA ALA A 114 5.39 -11.40 3.09
C ALA A 114 5.68 -12.10 4.43
N GLU A 115 5.98 -13.40 4.43
CA GLU A 115 6.38 -14.15 5.62
C GLU A 115 7.77 -13.77 6.11
N GLU A 116 8.73 -13.57 5.21
CA GLU A 116 10.08 -13.10 5.55
C GLU A 116 10.03 -11.71 6.20
N GLU A 117 9.28 -10.78 5.59
CA GLU A 117 9.05 -9.45 6.18
C GLU A 117 8.39 -9.54 7.56
N PHE A 118 7.36 -10.40 7.72
CA PHE A 118 6.68 -10.59 9.01
C PHE A 118 7.64 -11.06 10.10
N LYS A 119 8.53 -12.03 9.79
CA LYS A 119 9.53 -12.53 10.74
C LYS A 119 10.53 -11.46 11.15
N ALA A 120 10.97 -10.63 10.19
CA ALA A 120 11.88 -9.52 10.47
C ALA A 120 11.24 -8.43 11.34
N ASP A 121 9.92 -8.22 11.23
CA ASP A 121 9.19 -7.19 11.97
C ASP A 121 8.82 -7.60 13.43
N GLN A 122 9.02 -8.85 13.82
CA GLN A 122 8.65 -9.34 15.17
C GLN A 122 9.54 -8.81 16.31
N GLU A 123 10.65 -8.18 16.00
CA GLU A 123 11.61 -7.65 16.99
C GLU A 123 11.23 -6.27 17.56
N GLY A 124 10.09 -5.69 17.15
CA GLY A 124 9.63 -4.39 17.60
C GLY A 124 8.86 -4.41 18.92
N PRO A 125 8.76 -3.25 19.63
CA PRO A 125 8.00 -3.13 20.87
C PRO A 125 6.52 -3.49 20.66
N GLY A 126 5.92 -4.15 21.65
CA GLY A 126 4.56 -4.70 21.61
C GLY A 126 3.50 -3.70 21.14
N GLN A 127 3.13 -3.79 19.88
CA GLN A 127 2.03 -3.04 19.28
C GLN A 127 0.72 -3.83 19.44
N SER A 128 -0.39 -3.13 19.57
CA SER A 128 -1.70 -3.79 19.41
C SER A 128 -1.88 -4.28 17.97
N ALA A 129 -2.63 -5.36 17.77
CA ALA A 129 -2.83 -5.90 16.43
C ALA A 129 -3.50 -4.92 15.44
N PRO A 130 -4.46 -4.07 15.84
CA PRO A 130 -4.97 -3.00 14.98
C PRO A 130 -3.91 -1.97 14.58
N GLU A 131 -3.03 -1.57 15.49
CA GLU A 131 -1.92 -0.65 15.20
C GLU A 131 -0.92 -1.28 14.25
N PHE A 132 -0.56 -2.54 14.49
CA PHE A 132 0.28 -3.31 13.59
C PHE A 132 -0.31 -3.36 12.17
N TYR A 133 -1.60 -3.71 12.05
CA TYR A 133 -2.28 -3.72 10.75
C TYR A 133 -2.22 -2.36 10.04
N ASN A 134 -2.47 -1.27 10.77
CA ASN A 134 -2.40 0.08 10.23
C ASN A 134 -0.99 0.44 9.75
N ASN A 135 0.04 0.05 10.51
CA ASN A 135 1.43 0.28 10.14
C ASN A 135 1.83 -0.53 8.89
N GLU A 136 1.39 -1.79 8.81
CA GLU A 136 1.63 -2.65 7.64
C GLU A 136 0.90 -2.14 6.39
N TRP A 137 -0.30 -1.60 6.55
CA TRP A 137 -1.00 -0.96 5.43
C TRP A 137 -0.24 0.27 4.91
N VAL A 138 0.28 1.12 5.81
CA VAL A 138 1.11 2.27 5.44
C VAL A 138 2.38 1.81 4.70
N ARG A 139 3.09 0.80 5.23
CA ARG A 139 4.28 0.22 4.57
C ARG A 139 3.95 -0.30 3.17
N ASN A 140 2.85 -1.04 3.05
CA ASN A 140 2.44 -1.59 1.75
C ASN A 140 2.13 -0.50 0.73
N LEU A 141 1.46 0.60 1.13
CA LEU A 141 1.23 1.72 0.22
C LEU A 141 2.54 2.44 -0.19
N LEU A 142 3.52 2.55 0.72
CA LEU A 142 4.84 3.08 0.38
C LEU A 142 5.54 2.18 -0.64
N THR A 143 5.49 0.86 -0.47
CA THR A 143 6.03 -0.12 -1.43
C THR A 143 5.37 0.04 -2.80
N LEU A 144 4.03 0.10 -2.86
CA LEU A 144 3.29 0.30 -4.10
C LEU A 144 3.63 1.64 -4.77
N ALA A 145 3.86 2.70 -3.99
CA ALA A 145 4.29 3.99 -4.53
C ALA A 145 5.69 3.93 -5.14
N VAL A 146 6.61 3.16 -4.55
CA VAL A 146 7.96 2.93 -5.10
C VAL A 146 7.89 2.10 -6.39
N GLU A 147 7.07 1.05 -6.43
CA GLU A 147 6.85 0.23 -7.62
C GLU A 147 6.27 1.06 -8.77
N GLU A 148 5.29 1.89 -8.50
CA GLU A 148 4.70 2.79 -9.51
C GLU A 148 5.70 3.85 -9.99
N LEU A 149 6.52 4.41 -9.08
CA LEU A 149 7.61 5.32 -9.43
C LEU A 149 8.63 4.63 -10.34
N HIS A 150 9.00 3.38 -10.02
CA HIS A 150 9.87 2.54 -10.83
C HIS A 150 9.31 2.39 -12.26
N ASN A 151 8.05 2.00 -12.36
CA ASN A 151 7.41 1.78 -13.66
C ASN A 151 7.39 3.06 -14.51
N ARG A 152 7.04 4.20 -13.92
CA ARG A 152 7.01 5.51 -14.62
C ARG A 152 8.40 5.94 -15.06
N LEU A 153 9.41 5.87 -14.19
CA LEU A 153 10.77 6.29 -14.51
C LEU A 153 11.45 5.34 -15.52
N SER A 154 11.19 4.04 -15.42
CA SER A 154 11.70 3.05 -16.38
C SER A 154 11.11 3.27 -17.78
N ALA A 155 9.82 3.53 -17.88
CA ALA A 155 9.16 3.85 -19.15
C ALA A 155 9.70 5.15 -19.80
N GLU A 156 10.19 6.10 -18.99
CA GLU A 156 10.84 7.35 -19.43
C GLU A 156 12.35 7.18 -19.72
N GLY A 157 12.94 5.99 -19.53
CA GLY A 157 14.39 5.77 -19.65
C GLY A 157 15.22 6.43 -18.54
N ARG A 158 14.61 6.73 -17.38
CA ARG A 158 15.21 7.46 -16.25
C ARG A 158 15.57 6.55 -15.07
N SER A 159 16.00 5.33 -15.34
CA SER A 159 16.46 4.38 -14.32
C SER A 159 17.56 4.91 -13.38
N PRO A 160 18.53 5.75 -13.83
CA PRO A 160 19.52 6.35 -12.92
C PRO A 160 18.90 7.22 -11.83
N ASP A 161 17.81 7.95 -12.13
CA ASP A 161 17.13 8.81 -11.17
C ASP A 161 16.45 7.97 -10.06
N LEU A 162 15.88 6.83 -10.45
CA LEU A 162 15.34 5.87 -9.49
C LEU A 162 16.44 5.28 -8.61
N SER A 163 17.56 4.86 -9.21
CA SER A 163 18.69 4.31 -8.47
C SER A 163 19.25 5.30 -7.45
N LEU A 164 19.34 6.57 -7.83
CA LEU A 164 19.73 7.66 -6.94
C LEU A 164 18.78 7.81 -5.75
N PHE A 165 17.47 7.84 -6.01
CA PHE A 165 16.44 7.94 -4.97
C PHE A 165 16.44 6.73 -4.03
N MET A 166 16.51 5.51 -4.58
CA MET A 166 16.56 4.28 -3.81
C MET A 166 17.76 4.24 -2.86
N LYS A 167 18.97 4.52 -3.39
CA LYS A 167 20.20 4.52 -2.61
C LYS A 167 20.24 5.62 -1.55
N HIS A 168 19.76 6.83 -1.88
CA HIS A 168 19.85 7.98 -0.98
C HIS A 168 18.74 8.00 0.08
N ASP A 169 17.49 7.72 -0.30
CA ASP A 169 16.32 7.93 0.56
C ASP A 169 15.76 6.64 1.18
N LEU A 170 15.87 5.50 0.49
CA LEU A 170 15.22 4.25 0.88
C LEU A 170 16.19 3.15 1.34
N GLN A 171 17.48 3.28 1.05
CA GLN A 171 18.46 2.30 1.52
C GLN A 171 18.43 2.22 3.04
N ASP A 172 18.35 1.00 3.55
CA ASP A 172 18.19 0.71 4.96
C ASP A 172 19.31 1.36 5.79
N ARG A 173 18.93 2.12 6.81
CA ARG A 173 19.83 2.94 7.64
C ARG A 173 20.43 2.16 8.80
N SER A 174 20.34 0.85 8.80
CA SER A 174 20.90 -0.04 9.85
C SER A 174 22.43 -0.05 9.89
N GLY A 175 23.10 0.46 8.84
CA GLY A 175 24.55 0.71 8.82
C GLY A 175 24.91 2.14 9.22
N ASN A 176 25.94 2.28 10.05
CA ASN A 176 26.40 3.53 10.68
C ASN A 176 26.96 4.60 9.72
N GLN A 177 26.90 4.40 8.41
CA GLN A 177 27.38 5.33 7.39
C GLN A 177 26.29 5.63 6.36
N ARG A 178 25.81 6.87 6.38
CA ARG A 178 25.03 7.43 5.23
C ARG A 178 26.00 7.61 4.07
N VAL A 179 25.80 6.89 2.99
CA VAL A 179 26.46 7.18 1.72
C VAL A 179 26.04 8.58 1.29
N GLY A 180 27.03 9.46 1.09
CA GLY A 180 26.76 10.84 0.68
C GLY A 180 26.20 10.92 -0.73
N LEU A 181 25.39 11.94 -1.02
CA LEU A 181 24.84 12.14 -2.37
C LEU A 181 25.95 12.23 -3.44
N GLU A 182 27.08 12.81 -3.08
CA GLU A 182 28.25 12.95 -3.97
C GLU A 182 28.85 11.60 -4.37
N GLU A 183 28.94 10.66 -3.43
CA GLU A 183 29.42 9.30 -3.66
C GLU A 183 28.47 8.53 -4.57
N ILE A 184 27.14 8.58 -4.28
CA ILE A 184 26.12 7.94 -5.11
C ILE A 184 26.10 8.54 -6.52
N ALA A 185 26.25 9.85 -6.65
CA ALA A 185 26.31 10.53 -7.94
C ALA A 185 27.55 10.09 -8.74
N GLY A 186 28.72 9.94 -8.06
CA GLY A 186 29.94 9.39 -8.66
C GLY A 186 29.75 7.96 -9.18
N GLU A 187 29.13 7.07 -8.39
CA GLU A 187 28.82 5.70 -8.83
C GLU A 187 27.90 5.67 -10.07
N LEU A 188 26.96 6.60 -10.16
CA LEU A 188 26.01 6.70 -11.27
C LEU A 188 26.57 7.52 -12.44
N SER A 189 27.85 7.98 -12.37
CA SER A 189 28.48 8.86 -13.36
C SER A 189 27.64 10.12 -13.65
N MET A 190 27.01 10.68 -12.62
CA MET A 190 26.12 11.85 -12.70
C MET A 190 26.79 13.05 -12.05
N PRO A 191 26.82 14.24 -12.71
CA PRO A 191 27.28 15.47 -12.07
C PRO A 191 26.46 15.77 -10.80
N LEU A 192 27.09 16.25 -9.73
CA LEU A 192 26.42 16.49 -8.44
C LEU A 192 25.22 17.45 -8.56
N ALA A 193 25.33 18.49 -9.40
CA ALA A 193 24.23 19.43 -9.64
C ALA A 193 23.01 18.76 -10.29
N ASP A 194 23.26 17.81 -11.22
CA ASP A 194 22.21 17.02 -11.87
C ASP A 194 21.60 16.03 -10.88
N ALA A 195 22.41 15.39 -10.03
CA ALA A 195 21.96 14.49 -8.98
C ALA A 195 21.03 15.21 -7.99
N LEU A 196 21.37 16.41 -7.52
CA LEU A 196 20.52 17.23 -6.65
C LEU A 196 19.16 17.54 -7.30
N THR A 197 19.19 17.96 -8.57
CA THR A 197 17.99 18.29 -9.34
C THR A 197 17.12 17.04 -9.56
N SER A 198 17.75 15.93 -9.95
CA SER A 198 17.08 14.65 -10.17
C SER A 198 16.42 14.15 -8.88
N LEU A 199 17.15 14.15 -7.76
CA LEU A 199 16.64 13.69 -6.47
C LEU A 199 15.42 14.51 -6.02
N ALA A 200 15.47 15.84 -6.15
CA ALA A 200 14.35 16.73 -5.82
C ALA A 200 13.10 16.42 -6.67
N LYS A 201 13.27 16.25 -7.99
CA LYS A 201 12.18 15.90 -8.92
C LYS A 201 11.61 14.51 -8.62
N THR A 202 12.46 13.53 -8.32
CA THR A 202 12.04 12.17 -8.02
C THR A 202 11.27 12.09 -6.71
N ARG A 203 11.72 12.82 -5.67
CA ARG A 203 10.96 12.96 -4.41
C ARG A 203 9.58 13.58 -4.62
N GLN A 204 9.48 14.62 -5.42
CA GLN A 204 8.20 15.23 -5.75
C GLN A 204 7.26 14.26 -6.47
N ARG A 205 7.79 13.49 -7.45
CA ARG A 205 7.01 12.44 -8.15
C ARG A 205 6.54 11.36 -7.19
N PHE A 206 7.42 10.86 -6.33
CA PHE A 206 7.07 9.88 -5.30
C PHE A 206 5.95 10.38 -4.40
N GLN A 207 6.06 11.62 -3.90
CA GLN A 207 5.01 12.23 -3.08
C GLN A 207 3.68 12.34 -3.84
N THR A 208 3.71 12.72 -5.11
CA THR A 208 2.50 12.79 -5.94
C THR A 208 1.84 11.42 -6.07
N ILE A 209 2.61 10.38 -6.40
CA ILE A 209 2.11 9.00 -6.52
C ILE A 209 1.51 8.52 -5.18
N LEU A 210 2.21 8.75 -4.07
CA LEU A 210 1.71 8.36 -2.75
C LEU A 210 0.40 9.07 -2.41
N MET A 211 0.28 10.37 -2.70
CA MET A 211 -0.94 11.14 -2.49
C MET A 211 -2.09 10.65 -3.38
N GLU A 212 -1.81 10.29 -4.65
CA GLU A 212 -2.78 9.69 -5.55
C GLU A 212 -3.30 8.35 -5.00
N LEU A 213 -2.39 7.50 -4.49
CA LEU A 213 -2.76 6.23 -3.85
C LEU A 213 -3.64 6.45 -2.61
N ILE A 214 -3.25 7.33 -1.70
CA ILE A 214 -4.05 7.63 -0.50
C ILE A 214 -5.41 8.18 -0.89
N LYS A 215 -5.47 9.10 -1.86
CA LYS A 215 -6.71 9.72 -2.34
C LYS A 215 -7.66 8.69 -2.94
N SER A 216 -7.12 7.68 -3.64
CA SER A 216 -7.94 6.62 -4.25
C SER A 216 -8.77 5.85 -3.21
N PHE A 217 -8.28 5.71 -1.97
CA PHE A 217 -8.96 5.01 -0.86
C PHE A 217 -9.81 5.92 0.02
N THR A 218 -10.00 7.18 -0.35
CA THR A 218 -10.76 8.16 0.43
C THR A 218 -11.97 8.67 -0.34
N SER A 219 -13.02 9.04 0.36
CA SER A 219 -14.27 9.52 -0.23
C SER A 219 -14.49 11.02 -0.03
N SER A 220 -13.62 11.68 0.74
CA SER A 220 -13.71 13.11 1.02
C SER A 220 -12.35 13.71 1.36
N ASP A 221 -12.21 15.03 1.17
CA ASP A 221 -10.99 15.75 1.52
C ASP A 221 -10.66 15.67 3.02
N ALA A 222 -11.67 15.60 3.88
CA ALA A 222 -11.46 15.44 5.33
C ALA A 222 -10.88 14.07 5.66
N GLN A 223 -11.35 13.03 4.99
CA GLN A 223 -10.80 11.68 5.13
C GLN A 223 -9.38 11.61 4.55
N PHE A 224 -9.16 12.17 3.36
CA PHE A 224 -7.84 12.24 2.74
C PHE A 224 -6.81 12.91 3.67
N ARG A 225 -7.13 14.06 4.26
CA ARG A 225 -6.21 14.75 5.19
C ARG A 225 -5.87 13.89 6.41
N ARG A 226 -6.83 13.19 6.99
CA ARG A 226 -6.60 12.27 8.11
C ARG A 226 -5.68 11.10 7.72
N GLU A 227 -5.95 10.49 6.57
CA GLU A 227 -5.12 9.40 6.06
C GLU A 227 -3.71 9.88 5.75
N ALA A 228 -3.55 10.98 5.02
CA ALA A 228 -2.25 11.55 4.68
C ALA A 228 -1.40 11.87 5.95
N GLN A 229 -2.02 12.37 7.02
CA GLN A 229 -1.31 12.62 8.28
C GLN A 229 -0.68 11.36 8.88
N THR A 230 -1.24 10.18 8.64
CA THR A 230 -0.69 8.90 9.13
C THR A 230 0.68 8.62 8.51
N PHE A 231 0.95 9.08 7.29
CA PHE A 231 2.23 8.90 6.59
C PHE A 231 3.30 9.91 7.00
N PHE A 232 2.92 11.09 7.46
CA PHE A 232 3.85 12.21 7.73
C PHE A 232 4.08 12.48 9.22
N ARG A 233 3.48 11.73 10.13
CA ARG A 233 3.66 11.87 11.59
C ARG A 233 4.86 11.10 12.15
N ARG A 234 5.74 10.58 11.30
CA ARG A 234 6.94 9.81 11.74
C ARG A 234 8.22 10.63 11.58
#